data_cbc8ec18dbd8c1b03b44aa55a7a49acd
#
_entry.id   cbc8ec18dbd8c1b03b44aa55a7a49acd
#
_cell.length_a   1.000
_cell.length_b   1.000
_cell.length_c   1.000
_cell.angle_alpha   90.00
_cell.angle_beta   90.00
_cell.angle_gamma   90.00
#
_symmetry.space_group_name_H-M   'P 1'
#
loop_
_entity.id
_entity.type
_entity.pdbx_description
1 polymer ?
#
loop_
_entity_poly.entity_id
_entity_poly.type
_entity_poly.pdbx_seq_one_letter_code
_entity_poly.pdbx_strand_id
1 'polypeptide(L)'
;MFEGLKLTDKGTLLLTSLLAGHNVQFTKIKMGDGTAPTSIASLTDLVSVKQTLDIARYKIVDEKTMLIGANLLGEDVASGFYWKEIGIFAKDLDGTDHNEYLFSYDNCGDKASYIPSGGVVAEQLIDLNVTVGNSNNVTIEISRSLVYATVDDLQNGLDGLESSLTTVINTNITSVTAALEAHKNNTSNPHSVTKSQVGLDSVENYGIATENEAKAGSVNNKYMTPQRTKQAIDALGVSSDGNIIVKIQSTQPSPISGKTIIWINTSS
;
A
#
# COMPACT_ATOMS: atom_id res chain seq x y z
N MET A 1 37.24 23.00 -23.65
CA MET A 1 35.91 22.59 -23.08
C MET A 1 34.90 22.75 -24.21
N PHE A 2 33.94 21.84 -24.31
CA PHE A 2 32.86 21.88 -25.30
C PHE A 2 32.01 23.15 -25.14
N GLU A 3 31.53 23.70 -26.26
CA GLU A 3 30.80 24.99 -26.28
C GLU A 3 29.28 24.78 -26.34
N GLY A 4 28.84 23.59 -26.72
CA GLY A 4 27.44 23.18 -26.78
C GLY A 4 27.13 22.36 -28.03
N LEU A 5 26.36 21.31 -27.80
CA LEU A 5 25.94 20.39 -28.85
C LEU A 5 25.11 21.11 -29.92
N LYS A 6 25.44 20.89 -31.20
CA LYS A 6 24.74 21.41 -32.37
C LYS A 6 24.08 20.25 -33.13
N LEU A 7 22.86 20.45 -33.58
CA LEU A 7 22.11 19.45 -34.32
C LEU A 7 22.78 19.22 -35.72
N THR A 8 22.79 17.96 -36.13
CA THR A 8 23.02 17.59 -37.54
C THR A 8 21.73 17.73 -38.36
N ASP A 9 21.82 17.56 -39.67
CA ASP A 9 20.59 17.49 -40.50
C ASP A 9 19.67 16.36 -40.09
N LYS A 10 20.23 15.19 -39.75
CA LYS A 10 19.48 14.04 -39.25
C LYS A 10 18.93 14.29 -37.83
N GLY A 11 19.73 14.99 -37.00
CA GLY A 11 19.25 15.42 -35.68
C GLY A 11 18.09 16.41 -35.75
N THR A 12 18.13 17.34 -36.71
CA THR A 12 17.03 18.27 -36.98
C THR A 12 15.76 17.54 -37.44
N LEU A 13 15.93 16.49 -38.29
CA LEU A 13 14.80 15.66 -38.70
C LEU A 13 14.21 14.91 -37.53
N LEU A 14 15.01 14.26 -36.70
CA LEU A 14 14.53 13.57 -35.48
C LEU A 14 13.86 14.50 -34.51
N LEU A 15 14.37 15.72 -34.32
CA LEU A 15 13.69 16.74 -33.49
C LEU A 15 12.34 17.14 -34.09
N THR A 16 12.23 17.23 -35.40
CA THR A 16 10.96 17.54 -36.10
C THR A 16 9.95 16.38 -35.90
N SER A 17 10.40 15.12 -36.03
CA SER A 17 9.58 13.94 -35.73
C SER A 17 9.07 13.97 -34.27
N LEU A 18 9.94 14.30 -33.33
CA LEU A 18 9.58 14.40 -31.90
C LEU A 18 8.49 15.47 -31.67
N LEU A 19 8.65 16.64 -32.32
CA LEU A 19 7.66 17.72 -32.22
C LEU A 19 6.33 17.35 -32.92
N ALA A 20 6.38 16.45 -33.90
CA ALA A 20 5.19 15.89 -34.54
C ALA A 20 4.49 14.79 -33.71
N GLY A 21 5.07 14.40 -32.57
CA GLY A 21 4.50 13.44 -31.65
C GLY A 21 5.08 12.03 -31.76
N HIS A 22 6.10 11.81 -32.57
CA HIS A 22 6.80 10.53 -32.65
C HIS A 22 7.63 10.27 -31.37
N ASN A 23 7.82 9.00 -31.06
CA ASN A 23 8.74 8.58 -30.00
C ASN A 23 10.17 8.51 -30.56
N VAL A 24 11.07 9.30 -30.02
CA VAL A 24 12.48 9.29 -30.35
C VAL A 24 13.28 8.70 -29.20
N GLN A 25 14.10 7.70 -29.52
CA GLN A 25 14.94 6.99 -28.56
C GLN A 25 16.38 7.45 -28.68
N PHE A 26 16.94 8.00 -27.60
CA PHE A 26 18.38 8.21 -27.46
C PHE A 26 19.05 6.89 -27.08
N THR A 27 20.16 6.55 -27.75
CA THR A 27 20.73 5.21 -27.69
C THR A 27 22.15 5.18 -27.10
N LYS A 28 22.99 6.14 -27.46
CA LYS A 28 24.41 6.16 -27.04
C LYS A 28 25.02 7.54 -27.12
N ILE A 29 26.17 7.68 -26.46
CA ILE A 29 27.09 8.81 -26.57
C ILE A 29 28.40 8.28 -27.15
N LYS A 30 28.97 8.97 -28.12
CA LYS A 30 30.32 8.67 -28.61
C LYS A 30 31.29 9.80 -28.29
N MET A 31 32.53 9.42 -28.03
CA MET A 31 33.67 10.31 -27.81
C MET A 31 34.73 10.06 -28.90
N GLY A 32 35.41 11.09 -29.31
CA GLY A 32 36.42 11.00 -30.38
C GLY A 32 37.53 12.01 -30.25
N ASP A 33 38.52 11.86 -31.12
CA ASP A 33 39.72 12.72 -31.22
C ASP A 33 39.89 13.40 -32.61
N GLY A 34 38.85 13.34 -33.44
CA GLY A 34 38.88 13.90 -34.80
C GLY A 34 38.97 15.42 -34.79
N THR A 35 39.48 15.95 -35.87
CA THR A 35 39.53 17.40 -36.11
C THR A 35 38.15 17.89 -36.52
N ALA A 36 37.77 19.07 -36.00
CA ALA A 36 36.48 19.68 -36.33
C ALA A 36 36.25 19.76 -37.83
N PRO A 37 35.14 19.22 -38.36
CA PRO A 37 34.83 19.31 -39.79
C PRO A 37 34.43 20.73 -40.18
N THR A 38 34.54 21.06 -41.47
CA THR A 38 34.09 22.36 -42.00
C THR A 38 32.58 22.55 -41.82
N SER A 39 31.79 21.49 -41.86
CA SER A 39 30.36 21.49 -41.60
C SER A 39 29.97 20.25 -40.83
N ILE A 40 29.14 20.43 -39.84
CA ILE A 40 28.56 19.35 -39.03
C ILE A 40 27.23 18.85 -39.59
N ALA A 41 26.59 19.60 -40.47
CA ALA A 41 25.23 19.34 -40.92
C ALA A 41 25.07 17.93 -41.52
N SER A 42 25.98 17.50 -42.37
CA SER A 42 25.94 16.20 -43.06
C SER A 42 26.66 15.07 -42.30
N LEU A 43 27.12 15.31 -41.08
CA LEU A 43 27.80 14.24 -40.32
C LEU A 43 26.79 13.12 -39.95
N THR A 44 27.27 11.89 -40.18
CA THR A 44 26.55 10.67 -39.81
C THR A 44 27.16 9.95 -38.60
N ASP A 45 28.43 10.27 -38.31
CA ASP A 45 29.18 9.78 -37.14
C ASP A 45 30.25 10.81 -36.76
N LEU A 46 30.96 10.60 -35.66
CA LEU A 46 32.17 11.36 -35.34
C LEU A 46 33.24 11.15 -36.38
N VAL A 47 34.13 12.13 -36.53
CA VAL A 47 35.24 12.04 -37.49
C VAL A 47 36.22 10.92 -37.09
N SER A 48 36.50 10.76 -35.82
CA SER A 48 37.39 9.71 -35.31
C SER A 48 36.90 9.19 -33.97
N VAL A 49 36.03 8.15 -33.98
CA VAL A 49 35.49 7.53 -32.79
C VAL A 49 36.58 6.83 -31.97
N LYS A 50 36.63 7.09 -30.67
CA LYS A 50 37.50 6.43 -29.70
C LYS A 50 36.74 5.60 -28.68
N GLN A 51 35.60 6.10 -28.23
CA GLN A 51 34.74 5.41 -27.28
C GLN A 51 33.28 5.50 -27.70
N THR A 52 32.55 4.42 -27.44
CA THR A 52 31.10 4.37 -27.55
C THR A 52 30.54 4.01 -26.17
N LEU A 53 29.72 4.86 -25.63
CA LEU A 53 29.20 4.74 -24.29
C LEU A 53 27.70 4.53 -24.34
N ASP A 54 27.23 3.55 -23.59
CA ASP A 54 25.81 3.38 -23.34
C ASP A 54 25.29 4.49 -22.40
N ILE A 55 24.05 4.88 -22.60
CA ILE A 55 23.42 5.84 -21.70
C ILE A 55 23.16 5.15 -20.34
N ALA A 56 23.71 5.73 -19.29
CA ALA A 56 23.63 5.20 -17.94
C ALA A 56 22.56 5.90 -17.08
N ARG A 57 22.23 7.15 -17.43
CA ARG A 57 21.25 7.93 -16.69
C ARG A 57 20.59 9.01 -17.54
N TYR A 58 19.39 9.41 -17.13
CA TYR A 58 18.74 10.59 -17.66
C TYR A 58 17.89 11.28 -16.58
N LYS A 59 17.65 12.56 -16.80
CA LYS A 59 16.75 13.35 -15.95
C LYS A 59 16.01 14.36 -16.82
N ILE A 60 14.71 14.47 -16.68
CA ILE A 60 13.95 15.57 -17.26
C ILE A 60 14.23 16.80 -16.40
N VAL A 61 14.85 17.82 -16.96
CA VAL A 61 15.19 19.07 -16.29
C VAL A 61 13.99 20.00 -16.30
N ASP A 62 13.37 20.13 -17.47
CA ASP A 62 12.11 20.86 -17.70
C ASP A 62 11.36 20.26 -18.90
N GLU A 63 10.24 20.89 -19.30
CA GLU A 63 9.41 20.42 -20.43
C GLU A 63 10.15 20.32 -21.75
N LYS A 64 11.29 20.96 -21.90
CA LYS A 64 12.04 21.08 -23.15
C LYS A 64 13.45 20.52 -23.08
N THR A 65 13.98 20.30 -21.88
CA THR A 65 15.38 19.98 -21.65
C THR A 65 15.51 18.69 -20.87
N MET A 66 16.38 17.83 -21.35
CA MET A 66 16.77 16.60 -20.68
C MET A 66 18.27 16.62 -20.41
N LEU A 67 18.68 16.04 -19.30
CA LEU A 67 20.05 15.63 -19.04
C LEU A 67 20.17 14.15 -19.44
N ILE A 68 21.14 13.85 -20.29
CA ILE A 68 21.50 12.50 -20.70
C ILE A 68 22.93 12.26 -20.25
N GLY A 69 23.18 11.18 -19.52
CA GLY A 69 24.49 10.88 -18.97
C GLY A 69 25.01 9.49 -19.33
N ALA A 70 26.32 9.39 -19.46
CA ALA A 70 27.05 8.15 -19.63
C ALA A 70 28.25 8.11 -18.68
N ASN A 71 28.76 6.90 -18.44
CA ASN A 71 29.95 6.69 -17.64
C ASN A 71 31.08 6.17 -18.54
N LEU A 72 32.22 6.82 -18.48
CA LEU A 72 33.45 6.32 -19.07
C LEU A 72 34.26 5.60 -17.99
N LEU A 73 34.41 4.30 -18.10
CA LEU A 73 35.29 3.54 -17.23
C LEU A 73 36.71 3.58 -17.80
N GLY A 74 37.69 3.87 -16.96
CA GLY A 74 39.09 3.97 -17.39
C GLY A 74 39.66 2.65 -17.94
N GLU A 75 39.13 1.52 -17.47
CA GLU A 75 39.47 0.17 -17.91
C GLU A 75 39.03 -0.10 -19.36
N ASP A 76 37.96 0.58 -19.83
CA ASP A 76 37.48 0.44 -21.22
C ASP A 76 38.29 1.27 -22.23
N VAL A 77 39.20 2.14 -21.76
CA VAL A 77 40.04 2.96 -22.61
C VAL A 77 41.29 2.17 -23.03
N ALA A 78 41.20 1.48 -24.17
CA ALA A 78 42.31 0.65 -24.68
C ALA A 78 43.55 1.48 -25.05
N SER A 79 43.37 2.71 -25.56
CA SER A 79 44.44 3.62 -25.93
C SER A 79 44.05 5.04 -25.56
N GLY A 80 44.93 5.76 -24.88
CA GLY A 80 44.70 7.15 -24.52
C GLY A 80 44.51 8.06 -25.74
N PHE A 81 43.64 9.08 -25.58
CA PHE A 81 43.29 10.00 -26.66
C PHE A 81 42.96 11.39 -26.12
N TYR A 82 43.06 12.38 -27.02
CA TYR A 82 42.57 13.73 -26.69
C TYR A 82 41.09 13.81 -27.01
N TRP A 83 40.24 13.99 -25.98
CA TRP A 83 38.81 14.08 -26.14
C TRP A 83 38.39 15.39 -26.80
N LYS A 84 38.29 15.36 -28.13
CA LYS A 84 37.95 16.52 -28.99
C LYS A 84 36.51 16.52 -29.43
N GLU A 85 35.93 15.35 -29.64
CA GLU A 85 34.60 15.17 -30.23
C GLU A 85 33.63 14.54 -29.22
N ILE A 86 32.40 14.99 -29.27
CA ILE A 86 31.29 14.33 -28.57
C ILE A 86 30.07 14.33 -29.48
N GLY A 87 29.34 13.22 -29.49
CA GLY A 87 28.07 13.09 -30.21
C GLY A 87 27.06 12.25 -29.49
N ILE A 88 25.77 12.65 -29.57
CA ILE A 88 24.63 11.88 -29.08
C ILE A 88 23.94 11.24 -30.28
N PHE A 89 23.54 9.98 -30.12
CA PHE A 89 22.85 9.23 -31.17
C PHE A 89 21.41 8.94 -30.75
N ALA A 90 20.50 8.95 -31.73
CA ALA A 90 19.09 8.68 -31.53
C ALA A 90 18.45 8.03 -32.75
N LYS A 91 17.30 7.40 -32.58
CA LYS A 91 16.45 6.82 -33.62
C LYS A 91 14.99 7.18 -33.43
N ASP A 92 14.22 7.25 -34.51
CA ASP A 92 12.77 7.41 -34.51
C ASP A 92 12.12 6.01 -34.40
N LEU A 93 11.32 5.77 -33.35
CA LEU A 93 10.66 4.50 -33.14
C LEU A 93 9.36 4.36 -33.95
N ASP A 94 8.75 5.45 -34.33
CA ASP A 94 7.48 5.50 -35.06
C ASP A 94 7.66 5.80 -36.55
N GLY A 95 8.91 6.11 -36.97
CA GLY A 95 9.26 6.35 -38.38
C GLY A 95 9.33 5.05 -39.18
N THR A 96 9.38 5.18 -40.50
CA THR A 96 9.57 4.05 -41.42
C THR A 96 11.00 3.54 -41.43
N ASP A 97 11.94 4.36 -40.97
CA ASP A 97 13.37 4.10 -40.90
C ASP A 97 13.80 4.13 -39.43
N HIS A 98 14.06 2.95 -38.87
CA HIS A 98 14.51 2.79 -37.48
C HIS A 98 16.04 2.88 -37.35
N ASN A 99 16.73 3.44 -38.33
CA ASN A 99 18.16 3.62 -38.25
C ASN A 99 18.56 4.63 -37.20
N GLU A 100 19.70 4.37 -36.60
CA GLU A 100 20.30 5.25 -35.61
C GLU A 100 21.10 6.34 -36.34
N TYR A 101 20.94 7.58 -35.89
CA TYR A 101 21.58 8.74 -36.48
C TYR A 101 22.30 9.58 -35.43
N LEU A 102 23.38 10.25 -35.84
CA LEU A 102 23.99 11.29 -35.01
C LEU A 102 22.99 12.46 -34.87
N PHE A 103 22.45 12.61 -33.67
CA PHE A 103 21.49 13.65 -33.35
C PHE A 103 22.15 15.02 -33.19
N SER A 104 23.21 15.04 -32.38
CA SER A 104 23.93 16.28 -32.11
C SER A 104 25.42 16.00 -31.91
N TYR A 105 26.26 17.01 -32.21
CA TYR A 105 27.69 16.93 -32.20
C TYR A 105 28.30 18.22 -31.66
N ASP A 106 29.43 18.09 -30.97
CA ASP A 106 30.33 19.22 -30.67
C ASP A 106 31.79 18.81 -30.76
N ASN A 107 32.67 19.78 -31.02
CA ASN A 107 34.10 19.60 -31.08
C ASN A 107 34.81 20.76 -30.37
N CYS A 108 35.60 20.46 -29.35
CA CYS A 108 36.31 21.46 -28.56
C CYS A 108 37.71 21.83 -29.11
N GLY A 109 38.13 21.25 -30.22
CA GLY A 109 39.41 21.55 -30.89
C GLY A 109 40.62 21.40 -29.97
N ASP A 110 41.41 22.46 -29.91
CA ASP A 110 42.64 22.49 -29.11
C ASP A 110 42.40 22.58 -27.58
N LYS A 111 41.15 22.77 -27.16
CA LYS A 111 40.75 22.79 -25.71
C LYS A 111 40.51 21.37 -25.16
N ALA A 112 40.95 20.33 -25.86
CA ALA A 112 40.73 18.95 -25.53
C ALA A 112 41.49 18.50 -24.29
N SER A 113 40.84 17.72 -23.44
CA SER A 113 41.46 17.03 -22.30
C SER A 113 42.00 15.67 -22.75
N TYR A 114 43.14 15.26 -22.22
CA TYR A 114 43.66 13.91 -22.47
C TYR A 114 43.00 12.87 -21.60
N ILE A 115 42.50 11.82 -22.20
CA ILE A 115 41.93 10.64 -21.51
C ILE A 115 43.00 9.54 -21.56
N PRO A 116 43.59 9.14 -20.42
CA PRO A 116 44.62 8.09 -20.39
C PRO A 116 44.04 6.70 -20.57
N SER A 117 44.86 5.77 -21.06
CA SER A 117 44.52 4.36 -21.15
C SER A 117 44.73 3.61 -19.82
N GLY A 118 44.15 2.42 -19.70
CA GLY A 118 44.56 1.42 -18.72
C GLY A 118 44.11 1.68 -17.26
N GLY A 119 42.96 2.24 -17.08
CA GLY A 119 42.35 2.35 -15.72
C GLY A 119 42.96 3.43 -14.83
N VAL A 120 43.80 4.34 -15.39
CA VAL A 120 44.37 5.48 -14.61
C VAL A 120 43.28 6.43 -14.13
N VAL A 121 42.18 6.55 -14.89
CA VAL A 121 40.96 7.24 -14.44
C VAL A 121 39.98 6.17 -14.02
N ALA A 122 39.58 6.16 -12.76
CA ALA A 122 38.67 5.12 -12.25
C ALA A 122 37.29 5.17 -12.96
N GLU A 123 36.73 6.35 -13.08
CA GLU A 123 35.44 6.61 -13.74
C GLU A 123 35.30 8.12 -14.04
N GLN A 124 34.73 8.42 -15.20
CA GLN A 124 34.36 9.80 -15.56
C GLN A 124 32.88 9.86 -15.95
N LEU A 125 32.13 10.70 -15.25
CA LEU A 125 30.74 10.98 -15.53
C LEU A 125 30.64 12.02 -16.66
N ILE A 126 29.82 11.73 -17.66
CA ILE A 126 29.57 12.62 -18.79
C ILE A 126 28.11 12.96 -18.80
N ASP A 127 27.76 14.22 -18.55
CA ASP A 127 26.40 14.73 -18.52
C ASP A 127 26.21 15.77 -19.61
N LEU A 128 25.19 15.58 -20.42
CA LEU A 128 24.86 16.43 -21.57
C LEU A 128 23.41 16.92 -21.44
N ASN A 129 23.23 18.23 -21.50
CA ASN A 129 21.90 18.81 -21.59
C ASN A 129 21.46 18.83 -23.07
N VAL A 130 20.32 18.23 -23.35
CA VAL A 130 19.74 18.13 -24.67
C VAL A 130 18.38 18.83 -24.66
N THR A 131 18.22 19.82 -25.51
CA THR A 131 16.93 20.50 -25.69
C THR A 131 16.15 19.78 -26.78
N VAL A 132 14.98 19.25 -26.42
CA VAL A 132 14.16 18.39 -27.31
C VAL A 132 12.79 19.01 -27.65
N GLY A 133 12.44 20.14 -27.06
CA GLY A 133 11.17 20.83 -27.33
C GLY A 133 9.93 20.18 -26.67
N ASN A 134 9.88 18.86 -26.57
CA ASN A 134 8.86 18.10 -25.83
C ASN A 134 9.47 16.80 -25.29
N SER A 135 9.69 16.74 -24.00
CA SER A 135 10.34 15.59 -23.35
C SER A 135 9.42 14.37 -23.15
N ASN A 136 8.10 14.53 -23.33
CA ASN A 136 7.14 13.46 -23.05
C ASN A 136 7.20 12.30 -24.08
N ASN A 137 7.68 12.58 -25.29
CA ASN A 137 7.79 11.61 -26.37
C ASN A 137 9.23 11.10 -26.51
N VAL A 138 10.10 11.34 -25.55
CA VAL A 138 11.48 10.87 -25.55
C VAL A 138 11.57 9.54 -24.83
N THR A 139 12.16 8.57 -25.48
CA THR A 139 12.55 7.29 -24.89
C THR A 139 14.07 7.20 -24.80
N ILE A 140 14.59 6.54 -23.79
CA ILE A 140 16.04 6.37 -23.61
C ILE A 140 16.31 4.90 -23.39
N GLU A 141 17.28 4.39 -24.17
CA GLU A 141 17.83 3.05 -23.96
C GLU A 141 18.93 3.13 -22.91
N ILE A 142 18.67 2.57 -21.73
CA ILE A 142 19.60 2.59 -20.61
C ILE A 142 20.22 1.20 -20.45
N SER A 143 21.55 1.14 -20.48
CA SER A 143 22.28 -0.06 -20.11
C SER A 143 22.23 -0.27 -18.59
N ARG A 144 21.50 -1.29 -18.15
CA ARG A 144 21.34 -1.60 -16.71
C ARG A 144 22.63 -1.99 -16.01
N SER A 145 23.65 -2.41 -16.76
CA SER A 145 24.94 -2.80 -16.19
C SER A 145 25.78 -1.62 -15.70
N LEU A 146 25.43 -0.39 -16.10
CA LEU A 146 26.18 0.82 -15.80
C LEU A 146 25.35 1.89 -15.08
N VAL A 147 24.16 1.55 -14.59
CA VAL A 147 23.31 2.50 -13.87
C VAL A 147 23.78 2.62 -12.42
N TYR A 148 24.31 3.76 -12.08
CA TYR A 148 24.59 4.16 -10.71
C TYR A 148 23.44 5.05 -10.21
N ALA A 149 22.85 4.69 -9.08
CA ALA A 149 21.88 5.55 -8.44
C ALA A 149 22.59 6.78 -7.85
N THR A 150 22.08 7.96 -8.18
CA THR A 150 22.53 9.19 -7.50
C THR A 150 22.02 9.24 -6.06
N VAL A 151 22.58 10.11 -5.25
CA VAL A 151 22.06 10.36 -3.88
C VAL A 151 20.61 10.81 -3.95
N ASP A 152 20.25 11.64 -4.93
CA ASP A 152 18.88 12.10 -5.14
C ASP A 152 17.94 10.95 -5.53
N ASP A 153 18.38 10.00 -6.36
CA ASP A 153 17.60 8.82 -6.73
C ASP A 153 17.32 7.93 -5.51
N LEU A 154 18.33 7.75 -4.67
CA LEU A 154 18.20 7.00 -3.43
C LEU A 154 17.26 7.70 -2.46
N GLN A 155 17.38 9.02 -2.30
CA GLN A 155 16.51 9.81 -1.42
C GLN A 155 15.06 9.76 -1.89
N ASN A 156 14.80 9.98 -3.17
CA ASN A 156 13.46 9.88 -3.76
C ASN A 156 12.87 8.48 -3.59
N GLY A 157 13.69 7.44 -3.73
CA GLY A 157 13.29 6.04 -3.49
C GLY A 157 12.92 5.80 -2.03
N LEU A 158 13.68 6.33 -1.09
CA LEU A 158 13.42 6.23 0.35
C LEU A 158 12.14 6.98 0.75
N ASP A 159 11.96 8.20 0.26
CA ASP A 159 10.76 9.02 0.53
C ASP A 159 9.49 8.34 -0.01
N GLY A 160 9.59 7.75 -1.21
CA GLY A 160 8.52 6.96 -1.81
C GLY A 160 8.18 5.71 -0.98
N LEU A 161 9.18 5.01 -0.46
CA LEU A 161 9.00 3.84 0.39
C LEU A 161 8.37 4.22 1.73
N GLU A 162 8.84 5.30 2.36
CA GLU A 162 8.30 5.83 3.62
C GLU A 162 6.82 6.21 3.48
N SER A 163 6.47 6.92 2.40
CA SER A 163 5.08 7.28 2.09
C SER A 163 4.19 6.05 1.91
N SER A 164 4.66 5.05 1.16
CA SER A 164 3.95 3.80 0.92
C SER A 164 3.76 3.02 2.22
N LEU A 165 4.81 2.90 3.04
CA LEU A 165 4.76 2.20 4.32
C LEU A 165 3.80 2.89 5.29
N THR A 166 3.85 4.22 5.38
CA THR A 166 2.95 5.02 6.20
C THR A 166 1.49 4.78 5.80
N THR A 167 1.20 4.75 4.51
CA THR A 167 -0.14 4.48 3.98
C THR A 167 -0.63 3.09 4.37
N VAL A 168 0.20 2.06 4.22
CA VAL A 168 -0.13 0.67 4.60
C VAL A 168 -0.38 0.56 6.10
N ILE A 169 0.49 1.15 6.91
CA ILE A 169 0.36 1.15 8.38
C ILE A 169 -0.96 1.80 8.80
N ASN A 170 -1.27 3.00 8.30
CA ASN A 170 -2.47 3.72 8.65
C ASN A 170 -3.74 2.98 8.22
N THR A 171 -3.73 2.34 7.05
CA THR A 171 -4.84 1.51 6.57
C THR A 171 -5.07 0.31 7.49
N ASN A 172 -3.99 -0.38 7.88
CA ASN A 172 -4.08 -1.52 8.78
C ASN A 172 -4.55 -1.12 10.18
N ILE A 173 -4.03 -0.01 10.73
CA ILE A 173 -4.46 0.52 12.02
C ILE A 173 -5.95 0.84 11.99
N THR A 174 -6.43 1.53 10.95
CA THR A 174 -7.85 1.86 10.79
C THR A 174 -8.71 0.59 10.74
N SER A 175 -8.30 -0.41 9.98
CA SER A 175 -9.01 -1.69 9.86
C SER A 175 -9.08 -2.45 11.20
N VAL A 176 -7.94 -2.56 11.90
CA VAL A 176 -7.87 -3.23 13.22
C VAL A 176 -8.69 -2.49 14.25
N THR A 177 -8.63 -1.16 14.26
CA THR A 177 -9.43 -0.34 15.18
C THR A 177 -10.93 -0.54 14.94
N ALA A 178 -11.38 -0.54 13.68
CA ALA A 178 -12.77 -0.79 13.32
C ALA A 178 -13.23 -2.20 13.76
N ALA A 179 -12.40 -3.22 13.53
CA ALA A 179 -12.69 -4.59 13.93
C ALA A 179 -12.77 -4.72 15.47
N LEU A 180 -11.89 -4.05 16.21
CA LEU A 180 -11.88 -4.03 17.66
C LEU A 180 -13.15 -3.36 18.22
N GLU A 181 -13.55 -2.21 17.68
CA GLU A 181 -14.78 -1.53 18.09
C GLU A 181 -16.03 -2.36 17.75
N ALA A 182 -16.06 -3.01 16.57
CA ALA A 182 -17.13 -3.93 16.21
C ALA A 182 -17.21 -5.11 17.20
N HIS A 183 -16.05 -5.68 17.57
CA HIS A 183 -16.00 -6.75 18.56
C HIS A 183 -16.45 -6.29 19.94
N LYS A 184 -15.95 -5.16 20.41
CA LYS A 184 -16.31 -4.57 21.71
C LYS A 184 -17.81 -4.28 21.82
N ASN A 185 -18.45 -3.86 20.74
CA ASN A 185 -19.87 -3.52 20.69
C ASN A 185 -20.78 -4.73 20.35
N ASN A 186 -20.21 -5.90 20.10
CA ASN A 186 -20.96 -7.10 19.78
C ASN A 186 -21.52 -7.76 21.05
N THR A 187 -22.82 -7.59 21.28
CA THR A 187 -23.55 -8.19 22.40
C THR A 187 -24.13 -9.58 22.10
N SER A 188 -23.89 -10.12 20.89
CA SER A 188 -24.47 -11.37 20.39
C SER A 188 -23.63 -12.61 20.74
N ASN A 189 -22.99 -12.63 21.91
CA ASN A 189 -22.13 -13.73 22.37
C ASN A 189 -21.01 -14.11 21.37
N PRO A 190 -20.11 -13.19 21.01
CA PRO A 190 -19.10 -13.40 19.96
C PRO A 190 -18.09 -14.51 20.30
N HIS A 191 -17.98 -14.89 21.57
CA HIS A 191 -17.11 -15.97 22.03
C HIS A 191 -17.80 -17.31 22.19
N SER A 192 -19.10 -17.42 21.80
CA SER A 192 -19.90 -18.63 21.92
C SER A 192 -19.91 -19.20 23.34
N VAL A 193 -19.89 -18.33 24.36
CA VAL A 193 -19.90 -18.75 25.78
C VAL A 193 -21.16 -19.54 26.07
N THR A 194 -20.99 -20.76 26.60
CA THR A 194 -22.08 -21.64 26.95
C THR A 194 -22.48 -21.50 28.41
N LYS A 195 -23.70 -21.97 28.79
CA LYS A 195 -24.13 -22.03 30.18
C LYS A 195 -23.14 -22.80 31.06
N SER A 196 -22.56 -23.89 30.52
CA SER A 196 -21.59 -24.71 31.24
C SER A 196 -20.35 -23.91 31.63
N GLN A 197 -19.79 -23.16 30.66
CA GLN A 197 -18.58 -22.35 30.91
C GLN A 197 -18.76 -21.25 31.98
N VAL A 198 -20.02 -20.83 32.23
CA VAL A 198 -20.34 -19.84 33.27
C VAL A 198 -20.97 -20.45 34.51
N GLY A 199 -20.93 -21.78 34.63
CA GLY A 199 -21.46 -22.50 35.82
C GLY A 199 -22.97 -22.53 35.94
N LEU A 200 -23.70 -22.34 34.88
CA LEU A 200 -25.16 -22.29 34.86
C LEU A 200 -25.81 -23.56 34.24
N ASP A 201 -25.09 -24.64 34.11
CA ASP A 201 -25.61 -25.88 33.51
C ASP A 201 -26.87 -26.39 34.18
N SER A 202 -26.89 -26.34 35.51
CA SER A 202 -28.03 -26.80 36.31
C SER A 202 -29.15 -25.79 36.41
N VAL A 203 -29.02 -24.62 35.78
CA VAL A 203 -30.08 -23.60 35.79
C VAL A 203 -30.93 -23.76 34.55
N GLU A 204 -32.15 -24.25 34.76
CA GLU A 204 -33.12 -24.40 33.68
C GLU A 204 -33.80 -23.05 33.34
N ASN A 205 -34.05 -22.83 32.04
CA ASN A 205 -34.76 -21.63 31.57
C ASN A 205 -36.29 -21.86 31.58
N TYR A 206 -36.86 -22.10 32.78
CA TYR A 206 -38.29 -22.22 32.89
C TYR A 206 -38.99 -20.87 32.73
N GLY A 207 -40.10 -20.88 32.03
CA GLY A 207 -41.00 -19.72 32.02
C GLY A 207 -41.75 -19.55 33.33
N ILE A 208 -42.37 -18.39 33.54
CA ILE A 208 -43.25 -18.14 34.69
C ILE A 208 -44.56 -18.93 34.48
N ALA A 209 -45.05 -19.58 35.52
CA ALA A 209 -46.33 -20.27 35.49
C ALA A 209 -47.47 -19.31 35.14
N THR A 210 -48.44 -19.75 34.35
CA THR A 210 -49.70 -19.07 34.16
C THR A 210 -50.57 -19.19 35.46
N GLU A 211 -51.61 -18.41 35.58
CA GLU A 211 -52.51 -18.49 36.73
C GLU A 211 -53.14 -19.89 36.84
N ASN A 212 -53.58 -20.46 35.73
CA ASN A 212 -54.16 -21.81 35.70
C ASN A 212 -53.18 -22.90 36.11
N GLU A 213 -51.91 -22.82 35.62
CA GLU A 213 -50.87 -23.78 36.00
C GLU A 213 -50.51 -23.65 37.49
N ALA A 214 -50.46 -22.43 38.02
CA ALA A 214 -50.21 -22.18 39.44
C ALA A 214 -51.34 -22.75 40.31
N LYS A 215 -52.59 -22.51 39.91
CA LYS A 215 -53.79 -23.06 40.61
C LYS A 215 -53.89 -24.56 40.55
N ALA A 216 -53.53 -25.15 39.41
CA ALA A 216 -53.58 -26.60 39.23
C ALA A 216 -52.49 -27.36 40.02
N GLY A 217 -51.33 -26.71 40.21
CA GLY A 217 -50.22 -27.28 40.99
C GLY A 217 -49.57 -28.52 40.37
N SER A 218 -49.82 -28.79 39.09
CA SER A 218 -49.39 -30.06 38.41
C SER A 218 -48.15 -29.92 37.52
N VAL A 219 -47.67 -28.68 37.32
CA VAL A 219 -46.55 -28.38 36.43
C VAL A 219 -45.27 -28.20 37.25
N ASN A 220 -44.19 -28.86 36.85
CA ASN A 220 -42.89 -28.80 37.56
C ASN A 220 -41.77 -28.10 36.78
N ASN A 221 -42.08 -27.50 35.62
CA ASN A 221 -41.13 -26.84 34.74
C ASN A 221 -41.47 -25.34 34.58
N LYS A 222 -41.95 -24.71 35.62
CA LYS A 222 -42.27 -23.26 35.67
C LYS A 222 -41.79 -22.63 36.97
N TYR A 223 -41.36 -21.36 36.87
CA TYR A 223 -41.08 -20.55 38.07
C TYR A 223 -42.34 -19.90 38.62
N MET A 224 -42.44 -19.78 39.93
CA MET A 224 -43.53 -19.12 40.60
C MET A 224 -43.15 -17.68 40.97
N THR A 225 -43.99 -16.72 40.64
CA THR A 225 -43.89 -15.36 41.16
C THR A 225 -44.69 -15.27 42.48
N PRO A 226 -44.43 -14.24 43.29
CA PRO A 226 -45.25 -14.02 44.50
C PRO A 226 -46.76 -14.00 44.21
N GLN A 227 -47.18 -13.40 43.09
CA GLN A 227 -48.57 -13.38 42.69
C GLN A 227 -49.10 -14.80 42.37
N ARG A 228 -48.31 -15.59 41.62
CA ARG A 228 -48.67 -16.97 41.26
C ARG A 228 -48.71 -17.88 42.50
N THR A 229 -47.81 -17.68 43.44
CA THR A 229 -47.81 -18.39 44.72
C THR A 229 -49.07 -18.07 45.52
N LYS A 230 -49.47 -16.81 45.57
CA LYS A 230 -50.71 -16.43 46.21
C LYS A 230 -51.95 -17.08 45.56
N GLN A 231 -52.05 -17.05 44.25
CA GLN A 231 -53.13 -17.66 43.47
C GLN A 231 -53.19 -19.17 43.66
N ALA A 232 -52.04 -19.85 43.75
CA ALA A 232 -51.98 -21.27 44.06
C ALA A 232 -52.49 -21.56 45.47
N ILE A 233 -52.03 -20.80 46.46
CA ILE A 233 -52.49 -20.93 47.88
C ILE A 233 -53.97 -20.71 47.95
N ASP A 234 -54.51 -19.66 47.35
CA ASP A 234 -55.94 -19.36 47.37
C ASP A 234 -56.78 -20.49 46.71
N ALA A 235 -56.33 -21.05 45.62
CA ALA A 235 -57.01 -22.12 44.91
C ALA A 235 -56.93 -23.50 45.58
N LEU A 236 -55.82 -23.75 46.28
CA LEU A 236 -55.69 -25.00 47.07
C LEU A 236 -56.41 -24.97 48.42
N GLY A 237 -57.11 -23.89 48.66
CA GLY A 237 -57.97 -23.79 49.89
C GLY A 237 -57.19 -23.48 51.13
N VAL A 238 -55.93 -23.02 51.02
CA VAL A 238 -55.23 -22.44 52.15
C VAL A 238 -55.59 -20.95 52.18
N SER A 239 -56.64 -20.63 52.83
CA SER A 239 -57.16 -19.28 52.84
C SER A 239 -56.20 -18.28 53.47
N SER A 240 -55.74 -17.34 52.65
CA SER A 240 -54.88 -16.24 53.08
C SER A 240 -55.72 -15.14 53.86
N ASP A 241 -57.00 -15.24 53.80
CA ASP A 241 -57.95 -14.32 54.53
C ASP A 241 -58.22 -14.69 55.97
N GLY A 242 -57.55 -15.75 56.44
CA GLY A 242 -57.67 -16.21 57.78
C GLY A 242 -58.99 -16.91 58.12
N ASN A 243 -59.75 -17.35 57.09
CA ASN A 243 -61.01 -18.07 57.31
C ASN A 243 -60.82 -19.52 57.77
N ILE A 244 -59.62 -20.09 57.54
CA ILE A 244 -59.24 -21.41 58.04
C ILE A 244 -58.28 -21.25 59.21
N ILE A 245 -58.62 -21.80 60.32
CA ILE A 245 -57.76 -21.83 61.49
C ILE A 245 -57.43 -23.30 61.82
N VAL A 246 -56.16 -23.63 61.77
CA VAL A 246 -55.70 -24.93 62.26
C VAL A 246 -55.30 -24.82 63.70
N LYS A 247 -55.92 -25.62 64.53
CA LYS A 247 -55.64 -25.68 65.99
C LYS A 247 -55.15 -27.08 66.36
N ILE A 248 -53.98 -27.14 66.91
CA ILE A 248 -53.35 -28.36 67.43
C ILE A 248 -53.44 -28.28 68.97
N GLN A 249 -54.37 -29.01 69.55
CA GLN A 249 -54.57 -29.02 71.01
C GLN A 249 -55.36 -30.26 71.45
N SER A 250 -55.26 -30.61 72.72
CA SER A 250 -55.91 -31.81 73.27
C SER A 250 -57.42 -31.65 73.48
N THR A 251 -57.92 -30.41 73.45
CA THR A 251 -59.36 -30.13 73.62
C THR A 251 -59.95 -29.50 72.39
N GLN A 252 -61.17 -29.83 72.03
CA GLN A 252 -61.86 -29.25 70.90
C GLN A 252 -62.00 -27.74 71.03
N PRO A 253 -61.53 -26.94 70.07
CA PRO A 253 -61.68 -25.51 70.15
C PRO A 253 -63.13 -25.07 69.96
N SER A 254 -63.51 -23.99 70.61
CA SER A 254 -64.82 -23.38 70.35
C SER A 254 -64.95 -22.84 68.96
N PRO A 255 -66.12 -22.91 68.33
CA PRO A 255 -66.36 -22.32 67.00
C PRO A 255 -66.06 -20.81 67.01
N ILE A 256 -65.42 -20.34 65.91
CA ILE A 256 -65.20 -18.91 65.71
C ILE A 256 -66.05 -18.48 64.47
N SER A 257 -66.92 -17.47 64.75
CA SER A 257 -67.83 -16.99 63.69
C SER A 257 -67.08 -16.60 62.39
N GLY A 258 -67.55 -17.13 61.27
CA GLY A 258 -67.00 -16.85 59.98
C GLY A 258 -65.62 -17.57 59.66
N LYS A 259 -65.24 -18.51 60.52
CA LYS A 259 -63.98 -19.27 60.36
C LYS A 259 -64.21 -20.79 60.25
N THR A 260 -63.49 -21.43 59.39
CA THR A 260 -63.38 -22.89 59.38
C THR A 260 -62.23 -23.30 60.30
N ILE A 261 -62.53 -24.11 61.31
CA ILE A 261 -61.49 -24.60 62.22
C ILE A 261 -61.18 -26.04 61.89
N ILE A 262 -59.90 -26.29 61.50
CA ILE A 262 -59.39 -27.63 61.47
C ILE A 262 -58.70 -27.93 62.80
N TRP A 263 -59.29 -28.86 63.53
CA TRP A 263 -58.76 -29.26 64.82
C TRP A 263 -57.96 -30.57 64.70
N ILE A 264 -56.72 -30.52 65.14
CA ILE A 264 -55.83 -31.70 65.23
C ILE A 264 -55.81 -32.04 66.75
N ASN A 265 -56.43 -33.16 67.08
CA ASN A 265 -56.41 -33.64 68.46
C ASN A 265 -55.03 -34.25 68.78
N THR A 266 -54.42 -33.83 69.86
CA THR A 266 -53.15 -34.32 70.39
C THR A 266 -53.27 -35.18 71.63
N SER A 267 -54.48 -35.48 72.08
CA SER A 267 -54.70 -36.42 73.18
C SER A 267 -54.49 -37.85 72.68
N SER A 268 -53.47 -38.48 73.19
CA SER A 268 -53.21 -39.93 73.07
C SER A 268 -53.99 -40.69 74.10
#